data_ec690d06adb34e80d2f0bd4e024ce752
#
_entry.id   ec690d06adb34e80d2f0bd4e024ce752
#
_cell.length_a   1.000
_cell.length_b   1.000
_cell.length_c   1.000
_cell.angle_alpha   90.00
_cell.angle_beta   90.00
_cell.angle_gamma   90.00
#
_symmetry.space_group_name_H-M   'P 1'
#
loop_
_entity.id
_entity.type
_entity.pdbx_description
1 polymer ?
#
loop_
_entity_poly.entity_id
_entity_poly.type
_entity_poly.pdbx_seq_one_letter_code
_entity_poly.pdbx_strand_id
1 'polypeptide(L)'
;SIAYETYGELNADKSNAVLICHALTGDQYVASEHPVTKKPGWWSTLVGPGKPIDTDRFFVICPNILGGCMGSTGPASINPATGKPYALDFPVITISDMVNAQVRLIDHFGIDQLFCVVGGSMGGMQVLEWASSHSERVFSAVPIATAAWHSSQNIAFHEVGRQAVMADPDWCRGDYHAHNKVPKNGLAVARMAAHITYLSEEALHSKFGRTLQEGAKVTFSFNADFQVESYLRHQGSTFVDRFDANSYLYITRAMDYFDLAAEHGDVLATAFPAPTPPLCLVAFTSDLPLPPPPT
;
A
#
# COMPACT_ATOMS: atom_id res chain seq x y z
N SER A 1 14.93 8.68 -6.38
CA SER A 1 13.86 9.15 -7.28
C SER A 1 12.50 8.67 -6.80
N ILE A 2 11.44 9.41 -7.15
CA ILE A 2 10.05 9.03 -6.93
C ILE A 2 9.36 9.02 -8.29
N ALA A 3 8.77 7.88 -8.65
CA ALA A 3 7.88 7.78 -9.79
C ALA A 3 6.48 8.25 -9.40
N TYR A 4 5.76 8.88 -10.32
CA TYR A 4 4.42 9.38 -10.06
C TYR A 4 3.60 9.47 -11.34
N GLU A 5 2.28 9.51 -11.20
CA GLU A 5 1.33 9.87 -12.25
C GLU A 5 0.53 11.10 -11.81
N THR A 6 0.09 11.89 -12.79
CA THR A 6 -0.78 13.05 -12.56
C THR A 6 -1.98 13.02 -13.49
N TYR A 7 -3.10 13.57 -13.03
CA TYR A 7 -4.35 13.64 -13.80
C TYR A 7 -5.00 15.01 -13.56
N GLY A 8 -5.60 15.58 -14.61
CA GLY A 8 -6.16 16.92 -14.57
C GLY A 8 -5.10 18.02 -14.68
N GLU A 9 -5.48 19.25 -14.43
CA GLU A 9 -4.63 20.42 -14.56
C GLU A 9 -4.50 21.19 -13.24
N LEU A 10 -3.26 21.58 -12.90
CA LEU A 10 -2.98 22.43 -11.75
C LEU A 10 -3.40 23.87 -12.06
N ASN A 11 -4.30 24.44 -11.26
CA ASN A 11 -4.77 25.80 -11.46
C ASN A 11 -3.66 26.85 -11.14
N ALA A 12 -3.90 28.10 -11.52
CA ALA A 12 -2.87 29.15 -11.44
C ALA A 12 -2.41 29.47 -10.01
N ASP A 13 -3.30 29.35 -9.02
CA ASP A 13 -3.01 29.55 -7.60
C ASP A 13 -2.62 28.26 -6.87
N LYS A 14 -2.57 27.12 -7.60
CA LYS A 14 -2.17 25.81 -7.11
C LYS A 14 -2.99 25.29 -5.93
N SER A 15 -4.24 25.69 -5.83
CA SER A 15 -5.11 25.38 -4.70
C SER A 15 -5.96 24.12 -4.91
N ASN A 16 -5.90 23.48 -6.10
CA ASN A 16 -6.75 22.33 -6.46
C ASN A 16 -6.01 20.97 -6.45
N ALA A 17 -4.87 20.88 -5.79
CA ALA A 17 -4.07 19.67 -5.80
C ALA A 17 -4.57 18.61 -4.81
N VAL A 18 -4.81 17.39 -5.27
CA VAL A 18 -5.19 16.21 -4.47
C VAL A 18 -4.07 15.18 -4.52
N LEU A 19 -3.53 14.81 -3.37
CA LEU A 19 -2.52 13.76 -3.24
C LEU A 19 -3.22 12.44 -2.89
N ILE A 20 -3.00 11.40 -3.70
CA ILE A 20 -3.47 10.04 -3.43
C ILE A 20 -2.31 9.18 -2.95
N CYS A 21 -2.43 8.65 -1.74
CA CYS A 21 -1.48 7.73 -1.14
C CYS A 21 -1.96 6.29 -1.33
N HIS A 22 -1.21 5.47 -2.08
CA HIS A 22 -1.59 4.09 -2.36
C HIS A 22 -1.32 3.15 -1.18
N ALA A 23 -2.03 2.02 -1.13
CA ALA A 23 -1.86 0.96 -0.16
C ALA A 23 -0.60 0.11 -0.46
N LEU A 24 -0.23 -0.82 0.45
CA LEU A 24 0.95 -1.70 0.39
C LEU A 24 1.26 -2.22 -1.01
N THR A 25 0.27 -2.73 -1.71
CA THR A 25 0.42 -3.36 -3.02
C THR A 25 -0.10 -2.51 -4.19
N GLY A 26 -0.38 -1.24 -3.94
CA GLY A 26 -0.73 -0.25 -4.96
C GLY A 26 0.51 0.34 -5.63
N ASP A 27 0.26 1.28 -6.51
CA ASP A 27 1.24 2.02 -7.28
C ASP A 27 0.65 3.37 -7.74
N GLN A 28 1.38 4.10 -8.58
CA GLN A 28 0.96 5.40 -9.08
C GLN A 28 -0.17 5.35 -10.13
N TYR A 29 -0.47 4.18 -10.70
CA TYR A 29 -1.47 4.05 -11.78
C TYR A 29 -2.90 4.01 -11.20
N VAL A 30 -3.33 5.12 -10.61
CA VAL A 30 -4.63 5.21 -9.91
C VAL A 30 -5.81 5.26 -10.88
N ALA A 31 -5.67 5.87 -12.06
CA ALA A 31 -6.72 5.99 -13.07
C ALA A 31 -6.31 5.49 -14.46
N SER A 32 -5.04 5.62 -14.85
CA SER A 32 -4.51 5.12 -16.12
C SER A 32 -4.35 3.60 -16.14
N GLU A 33 -4.28 3.02 -17.34
CA GLU A 33 -4.02 1.59 -17.51
C GLU A 33 -2.64 1.23 -16.95
N HIS A 34 -2.60 0.17 -16.15
CA HIS A 34 -1.36 -0.30 -15.54
C HIS A 34 -0.45 -0.96 -16.59
N PRO A 35 0.83 -0.54 -16.73
CA PRO A 35 1.69 -0.94 -17.83
C PRO A 35 2.05 -2.44 -17.86
N VAL A 36 2.04 -3.10 -16.71
CA VAL A 36 2.35 -4.54 -16.58
C VAL A 36 1.10 -5.40 -16.71
N THR A 37 0.05 -5.09 -15.93
CA THR A 37 -1.15 -5.94 -15.85
C THR A 37 -2.17 -5.65 -16.94
N LYS A 38 -2.05 -4.52 -17.64
CA LYS A 38 -3.01 -4.03 -18.65
C LYS A 38 -4.44 -3.87 -18.11
N LYS A 39 -4.58 -3.77 -16.81
CA LYS A 39 -5.87 -3.52 -16.15
C LYS A 39 -6.07 -2.01 -15.97
N PRO A 40 -7.33 -1.54 -15.91
CA PRO A 40 -7.62 -0.16 -15.50
C PRO A 40 -6.97 0.18 -14.16
N GLY A 41 -6.68 1.48 -13.96
CA GLY A 41 -6.14 1.97 -12.70
C GLY A 41 -6.97 1.53 -11.50
N TRP A 42 -6.31 1.29 -10.38
CA TRP A 42 -6.93 0.65 -9.21
C TRP A 42 -8.03 1.48 -8.54
N TRP A 43 -8.10 2.79 -8.78
CA TRP A 43 -9.20 3.69 -8.40
C TRP A 43 -9.85 4.38 -9.60
N SER A 44 -9.76 3.82 -10.76
CA SER A 44 -10.41 4.35 -11.97
C SER A 44 -11.93 4.56 -11.82
N THR A 45 -12.57 3.94 -10.83
CA THR A 45 -13.96 4.19 -10.48
C THR A 45 -14.20 5.50 -9.71
N LEU A 46 -13.17 6.00 -9.01
CA LEU A 46 -13.25 7.22 -8.20
C LEU A 46 -12.53 8.42 -8.84
N VAL A 47 -11.52 8.18 -9.66
CA VAL A 47 -10.66 9.23 -10.25
C VAL A 47 -10.92 9.33 -11.74
N GLY A 48 -11.21 10.53 -12.22
CA GLY A 48 -11.45 10.82 -13.65
C GLY A 48 -12.47 11.93 -13.86
N PRO A 49 -12.71 12.34 -15.11
CA PRO A 49 -13.69 13.37 -15.46
C PRO A 49 -15.10 13.01 -14.94
N GLY A 50 -15.73 13.92 -14.21
CA GLY A 50 -17.07 13.75 -13.63
C GLY A 50 -17.20 12.68 -12.54
N LYS A 51 -16.07 12.15 -12.02
CA LYS A 51 -16.05 11.16 -10.93
C LYS A 51 -15.91 11.84 -9.56
N PRO A 52 -16.02 11.11 -8.43
CA PRO A 52 -15.89 11.70 -7.09
C PRO A 52 -14.62 12.54 -6.91
N ILE A 53 -13.48 12.10 -7.42
CA ILE A 53 -12.27 12.89 -7.56
C ILE A 53 -12.17 13.32 -9.03
N ASP A 54 -12.85 14.44 -9.30
CA ASP A 54 -13.09 14.94 -10.65
C ASP A 54 -11.83 15.63 -11.22
N THR A 55 -11.23 15.02 -12.22
CA THR A 55 -10.02 15.55 -12.86
C THR A 55 -10.27 16.75 -13.78
N ASP A 56 -11.53 17.13 -14.04
CA ASP A 56 -11.87 18.42 -14.68
C ASP A 56 -11.76 19.59 -13.67
N ARG A 57 -11.70 19.30 -12.38
CA ARG A 57 -11.64 20.27 -11.28
C ARG A 57 -10.34 20.20 -10.49
N PHE A 58 -9.80 19.00 -10.28
CA PHE A 58 -8.67 18.73 -9.41
C PHE A 58 -7.45 18.27 -10.20
N PHE A 59 -6.29 18.73 -9.77
CA PHE A 59 -5.00 18.17 -10.17
C PHE A 59 -4.65 17.05 -9.20
N VAL A 60 -4.74 15.82 -9.67
CA VAL A 60 -4.48 14.62 -8.86
C VAL A 60 -3.04 14.18 -9.05
N ILE A 61 -2.35 13.91 -7.93
CA ILE A 61 -0.99 13.40 -7.90
C ILE A 61 -1.01 12.06 -7.17
N CYS A 62 -0.47 11.01 -7.77
CA CYS A 62 -0.27 9.72 -7.11
C CYS A 62 1.19 9.28 -7.25
N PRO A 63 2.03 9.41 -6.20
CA PRO A 63 3.39 8.90 -6.22
C PRO A 63 3.43 7.39 -5.92
N ASN A 64 4.38 6.67 -6.50
CA ASN A 64 4.83 5.40 -5.99
C ASN A 64 5.74 5.66 -4.78
N ILE A 65 5.52 4.95 -3.68
CA ILE A 65 6.25 5.18 -2.43
C ILE A 65 7.75 4.91 -2.55
N LEU A 66 8.53 5.56 -1.72
CA LEU A 66 9.92 5.16 -1.47
C LEU A 66 9.96 3.73 -0.95
N GLY A 67 10.86 2.90 -1.45
CA GLY A 67 10.91 1.46 -1.14
C GLY A 67 9.97 0.61 -2.02
N GLY A 68 9.13 1.24 -2.85
CA GLY A 68 8.26 0.56 -3.81
C GLY A 68 9.02 -0.03 -4.99
N CYS A 69 8.30 -0.74 -5.85
CA CYS A 69 8.88 -1.47 -7.00
C CYS A 69 8.34 -1.03 -8.36
N MET A 70 7.59 0.08 -8.41
CA MET A 70 7.00 0.59 -9.66
C MET A 70 7.64 1.90 -10.14
N GLY A 71 8.98 2.00 -10.00
CA GLY A 71 9.79 3.09 -10.55
C GLY A 71 10.37 4.03 -9.51
N SER A 72 9.86 4.09 -8.29
CA SER A 72 10.53 4.78 -7.18
C SER A 72 11.75 4.02 -6.70
N THR A 73 12.70 4.73 -6.07
CA THR A 73 13.88 4.09 -5.50
C THR A 73 13.47 3.10 -4.41
N GLY A 74 13.88 1.86 -4.55
CA GLY A 74 13.60 0.75 -3.66
C GLY A 74 14.69 -0.33 -3.70
N PRO A 75 14.50 -1.47 -3.03
CA PRO A 75 15.50 -2.54 -2.95
C PRO A 75 15.98 -3.07 -4.30
N ALA A 76 15.13 -3.09 -5.32
CA ALA A 76 15.48 -3.51 -6.67
C ALA A 76 16.23 -2.44 -7.48
N SER A 77 16.30 -1.20 -7.01
CA SER A 77 17.00 -0.10 -7.68
C SER A 77 18.52 -0.31 -7.63
N ILE A 78 19.20 0.15 -8.69
CA ILE A 78 20.66 0.08 -8.75
C ILE A 78 21.28 1.06 -7.75
N ASN A 79 22.11 0.57 -6.86
CA ASN A 79 22.92 1.38 -5.97
C ASN A 79 24.07 2.02 -6.79
N PRO A 80 24.12 3.36 -6.89
CA PRO A 80 25.14 4.04 -7.69
C PRO A 80 26.58 3.83 -7.19
N ALA A 81 26.76 3.47 -5.93
CA ALA A 81 28.09 3.21 -5.36
C ALA A 81 28.63 1.83 -5.75
N THR A 82 27.78 0.85 -6.05
CA THR A 82 28.18 -0.53 -6.33
C THR A 82 27.87 -0.99 -7.76
N GLY A 83 26.94 -0.29 -8.46
CA GLY A 83 26.41 -0.70 -9.77
C GLY A 83 25.53 -1.95 -9.73
N LYS A 84 25.11 -2.40 -8.53
CA LYS A 84 24.24 -3.56 -8.30
C LYS A 84 22.94 -3.13 -7.62
N PRO A 85 21.87 -3.95 -7.66
CA PRO A 85 20.69 -3.68 -6.84
C PRO A 85 21.05 -3.48 -5.37
N TYR A 86 20.31 -2.60 -4.68
CA TYR A 86 20.49 -2.43 -3.24
C TYR A 86 20.23 -3.74 -2.46
N ALA A 87 19.26 -4.51 -2.90
CA ALA A 87 18.84 -5.73 -2.19
C ALA A 87 18.60 -5.44 -0.68
N LEU A 88 19.25 -6.17 0.22
CA LEU A 88 19.15 -5.93 1.67
C LEU A 88 20.07 -4.81 2.19
N ASP A 89 20.91 -4.22 1.34
CA ASP A 89 21.65 -2.99 1.68
C ASP A 89 20.77 -1.73 1.52
N PHE A 90 19.53 -1.87 1.04
CA PHE A 90 18.57 -0.77 1.04
C PHE A 90 18.30 -0.34 2.49
N PRO A 91 18.30 0.96 2.81
CA PRO A 91 18.07 1.39 4.17
C PRO A 91 16.67 1.02 4.64
N VAL A 92 16.52 0.69 5.92
CA VAL A 92 15.19 0.56 6.53
C VAL A 92 14.50 1.92 6.47
N ILE A 93 13.29 1.91 5.96
CA ILE A 93 12.47 3.11 5.79
C ILE A 93 11.24 3.05 6.70
N THR A 94 10.64 4.21 6.94
CA THR A 94 9.42 4.40 7.72
C THR A 94 8.31 5.01 6.87
N ILE A 95 7.09 5.08 7.40
CA ILE A 95 5.98 5.84 6.78
C ILE A 95 6.35 7.32 6.69
N SER A 96 7.04 7.86 7.70
CA SER A 96 7.53 9.24 7.70
C SER A 96 8.53 9.50 6.57
N ASP A 97 9.45 8.57 6.27
CA ASP A 97 10.35 8.69 5.12
C ASP A 97 9.60 8.72 3.78
N MET A 98 8.53 7.91 3.65
CA MET A 98 7.68 7.91 2.46
C MET A 98 7.00 9.27 2.28
N VAL A 99 6.43 9.83 3.36
CA VAL A 99 5.79 11.14 3.36
C VAL A 99 6.80 12.25 3.09
N ASN A 100 7.97 12.24 3.71
CA ASN A 100 9.02 13.22 3.45
C ASN A 100 9.50 13.21 1.98
N ALA A 101 9.51 12.04 1.34
CA ALA A 101 9.79 11.95 -0.09
C ALA A 101 8.65 12.56 -0.94
N GLN A 102 7.39 12.39 -0.52
CA GLN A 102 6.23 13.02 -1.16
C GLN A 102 6.23 14.54 -0.97
N VAL A 103 6.61 15.06 0.20
CA VAL A 103 6.76 16.50 0.43
C VAL A 103 7.69 17.13 -0.61
N ARG A 104 8.83 16.50 -0.90
CA ARG A 104 9.76 16.95 -1.94
C ARG A 104 9.16 16.94 -3.35
N LEU A 105 8.26 15.99 -3.63
CA LEU A 105 7.52 15.97 -4.89
C LEU A 105 6.52 17.13 -4.96
N ILE A 106 5.81 17.41 -3.88
CA ILE A 106 4.85 18.53 -3.80
C ILE A 106 5.59 19.86 -3.92
N ASP A 107 6.78 20.01 -3.31
CA ASP A 107 7.65 21.17 -3.47
C ASP A 107 8.12 21.35 -4.92
N HIS A 108 8.41 20.25 -5.63
CA HIS A 108 8.77 20.28 -7.05
C HIS A 108 7.66 20.88 -7.93
N PHE A 109 6.39 20.62 -7.60
CA PHE A 109 5.24 21.26 -8.25
C PHE A 109 5.04 22.73 -7.79
N GLY A 110 5.73 23.15 -6.72
CA GLY A 110 5.58 24.44 -6.09
C GLY A 110 4.19 24.62 -5.48
N ILE A 111 3.62 23.57 -4.90
CA ILE A 111 2.34 23.56 -4.21
C ILE A 111 2.60 23.81 -2.74
N ASP A 112 2.10 24.91 -2.21
CA ASP A 112 2.26 25.28 -0.80
C ASP A 112 1.32 24.48 0.10
N GLN A 113 0.08 24.25 -0.32
CA GLN A 113 -0.93 23.50 0.43
C GLN A 113 -1.74 22.59 -0.50
N LEU A 114 -1.83 21.32 -0.13
CA LEU A 114 -2.69 20.34 -0.79
C LEU A 114 -4.15 20.60 -0.43
N PHE A 115 -5.05 20.59 -1.41
CA PHE A 115 -6.49 20.63 -1.17
C PHE A 115 -6.96 19.42 -0.36
N CYS A 116 -6.46 18.24 -0.72
CA CYS A 116 -6.80 17.02 0.01
C CYS A 116 -5.65 16.01 -0.08
N VAL A 117 -5.41 15.29 1.03
CA VAL A 117 -4.61 14.05 1.03
C VAL A 117 -5.56 12.89 1.34
N VAL A 118 -5.59 11.87 0.47
CA VAL A 118 -6.50 10.74 0.61
C VAL A 118 -5.77 9.41 0.38
N GLY A 119 -6.08 8.41 1.17
CA GLY A 119 -5.47 7.10 1.01
C GLY A 119 -6.09 6.02 1.90
N GLY A 120 -5.99 4.77 1.43
CA GLY A 120 -6.53 3.61 2.15
C GLY A 120 -5.42 2.72 2.74
N SER A 121 -5.70 2.07 3.88
CA SER A 121 -4.78 1.14 4.54
C SER A 121 -3.43 1.81 4.84
N MET A 122 -2.30 1.30 4.34
CA MET A 122 -0.98 1.95 4.42
C MET A 122 -1.01 3.38 3.81
N GLY A 123 -1.81 3.60 2.77
CA GLY A 123 -2.04 4.95 2.25
C GLY A 123 -2.69 5.87 3.28
N GLY A 124 -3.58 5.34 4.11
CA GLY A 124 -4.17 6.06 5.23
C GLY A 124 -3.17 6.36 6.35
N MET A 125 -2.18 5.49 6.61
CA MET A 125 -1.06 5.80 7.52
C MET A 125 -0.26 7.01 7.01
N GLN A 126 0.01 7.06 5.70
CA GLN A 126 0.66 8.23 5.08
C GLN A 126 -0.21 9.49 5.20
N VAL A 127 -1.54 9.38 5.05
CA VAL A 127 -2.47 10.51 5.25
C VAL A 127 -2.42 11.02 6.69
N LEU A 128 -2.41 10.11 7.69
CA LEU A 128 -2.29 10.48 9.10
C LEU A 128 -0.94 11.15 9.38
N GLU A 129 0.15 10.64 8.81
CA GLU A 129 1.49 11.24 8.91
C GLU A 129 1.52 12.64 8.28
N TRP A 130 0.91 12.86 7.10
CA TRP A 130 0.75 14.17 6.51
C TRP A 130 0.00 15.14 7.45
N ALA A 131 -1.10 14.69 8.04
CA ALA A 131 -1.91 15.52 8.93
C ALA A 131 -1.22 15.81 10.27
N SER A 132 -0.31 14.93 10.71
CA SER A 132 0.49 15.08 11.92
C SER A 132 1.71 15.99 11.68
N SER A 133 2.61 15.60 10.78
CA SER A 133 3.92 16.18 10.62
C SER A 133 3.96 17.39 9.66
N HIS A 134 2.93 17.54 8.81
CA HIS A 134 2.84 18.60 7.79
C HIS A 134 1.45 19.23 7.75
N SER A 135 0.83 19.44 8.92
CA SER A 135 -0.56 19.91 9.05
C SER A 135 -0.85 21.21 8.31
N GLU A 136 0.11 22.14 8.28
CA GLU A 136 0.01 23.42 7.58
C GLU A 136 0.01 23.29 6.04
N ARG A 137 0.50 22.16 5.53
CA ARG A 137 0.55 21.82 4.10
C ARG A 137 -0.69 21.10 3.59
N VAL A 138 -1.69 20.84 4.45
CA VAL A 138 -2.89 20.04 4.14
C VAL A 138 -4.15 20.82 4.51
N PHE A 139 -5.02 21.09 3.52
CA PHE A 139 -6.31 21.71 3.79
C PHE A 139 -7.33 20.69 4.35
N SER A 140 -7.34 19.45 3.84
CA SER A 140 -8.20 18.37 4.32
C SER A 140 -7.55 17.00 4.14
N ALA A 141 -7.91 16.03 4.98
CA ALA A 141 -7.35 14.68 4.95
C ALA A 141 -8.42 13.60 5.08
N VAL A 142 -8.30 12.54 4.28
CA VAL A 142 -9.27 11.43 4.21
C VAL A 142 -8.54 10.09 4.36
N PRO A 143 -8.21 9.67 5.59
CA PRO A 143 -7.69 8.33 5.86
C PRO A 143 -8.84 7.31 5.84
N ILE A 144 -8.67 6.22 5.07
CA ILE A 144 -9.70 5.20 4.83
C ILE A 144 -9.17 3.85 5.31
N ALA A 145 -9.95 3.10 6.09
CA ALA A 145 -9.60 1.74 6.55
C ALA A 145 -8.14 1.65 7.01
N THR A 146 -7.77 2.46 7.99
CA THR A 146 -6.40 2.60 8.48
C THR A 146 -6.35 2.67 10.00
N ALA A 147 -5.16 2.61 10.57
CA ALA A 147 -4.91 2.75 11.99
C ALA A 147 -3.69 3.64 12.26
N ALA A 148 -3.65 4.25 13.45
CA ALA A 148 -2.53 5.06 13.90
C ALA A 148 -1.32 4.20 14.36
N TRP A 149 -1.50 2.90 14.52
CA TRP A 149 -0.47 1.88 14.78
C TRP A 149 -0.99 0.49 14.38
N HIS A 150 -0.08 -0.45 14.17
CA HIS A 150 -0.45 -1.84 13.92
C HIS A 150 -0.68 -2.62 15.22
N SER A 151 -1.77 -3.40 15.25
CA SER A 151 -2.01 -4.37 16.31
C SER A 151 -1.02 -5.54 16.24
N SER A 152 -0.90 -6.29 17.34
CA SER A 152 -0.10 -7.52 17.35
C SER A 152 -0.55 -8.52 16.28
N GLN A 153 -1.85 -8.55 15.94
CA GLN A 153 -2.39 -9.41 14.90
C GLN A 153 -1.90 -9.00 13.50
N ASN A 154 -1.87 -7.69 13.20
CA ASN A 154 -1.33 -7.17 11.94
C ASN A 154 0.16 -7.52 11.78
N ILE A 155 0.94 -7.27 12.83
CA ILE A 155 2.37 -7.59 12.87
C ILE A 155 2.59 -9.09 12.67
N ALA A 156 1.76 -9.95 13.31
CA ALA A 156 1.85 -11.40 13.15
C ALA A 156 1.57 -11.86 11.71
N PHE A 157 0.55 -11.32 11.05
CA PHE A 157 0.28 -11.64 9.63
C PHE A 157 1.39 -11.17 8.70
N HIS A 158 1.97 -9.99 8.95
CA HIS A 158 3.13 -9.51 8.19
C HIS A 158 4.34 -10.44 8.40
N GLU A 159 4.58 -10.88 9.65
CA GLU A 159 5.68 -11.79 9.94
C GLU A 159 5.53 -13.13 9.23
N VAL A 160 4.32 -13.72 9.19
CA VAL A 160 4.05 -14.93 8.38
C VAL A 160 4.43 -14.70 6.92
N GLY A 161 4.03 -13.57 6.34
CA GLY A 161 4.38 -13.23 4.96
C GLY A 161 5.89 -13.06 4.75
N ARG A 162 6.57 -12.35 5.65
CA ARG A 162 8.04 -12.19 5.59
C ARG A 162 8.77 -13.52 5.70
N GLN A 163 8.37 -14.38 6.63
CA GLN A 163 8.96 -15.69 6.80
C GLN A 163 8.74 -16.57 5.57
N ALA A 164 7.56 -16.51 4.94
CA ALA A 164 7.29 -17.22 3.70
C ALA A 164 8.25 -16.79 2.57
N VAL A 165 8.48 -15.49 2.41
CA VAL A 165 9.45 -14.95 1.43
C VAL A 165 10.88 -15.39 1.75
N MET A 166 11.32 -15.24 3.00
CA MET A 166 12.69 -15.54 3.41
C MET A 166 13.01 -17.05 3.41
N ALA A 167 11.99 -17.90 3.58
CA ALA A 167 12.13 -19.36 3.49
C ALA A 167 12.14 -19.89 2.05
N ASP A 168 11.76 -19.08 1.06
CA ASP A 168 11.80 -19.48 -0.35
C ASP A 168 13.27 -19.63 -0.79
N PRO A 169 13.69 -20.82 -1.30
CA PRO A 169 15.07 -21.04 -1.77
C PRO A 169 15.52 -20.05 -2.83
N ASP A 170 14.60 -19.54 -3.64
CA ASP A 170 14.89 -18.58 -4.71
C ASP A 170 15.02 -17.14 -4.21
N TRP A 171 14.75 -16.87 -2.92
CA TRP A 171 15.04 -15.56 -2.33
C TRP A 171 16.52 -15.26 -2.21
N CYS A 172 17.38 -16.29 -2.15
CA CYS A 172 18.84 -16.17 -2.14
C CYS A 172 19.37 -15.17 -1.09
N ARG A 173 18.80 -15.16 0.11
CA ARG A 173 19.12 -14.20 1.19
C ARG A 173 18.98 -12.73 0.75
N GLY A 174 17.99 -12.42 -0.08
CA GLY A 174 17.71 -11.08 -0.60
C GLY A 174 18.41 -10.74 -1.91
N ASP A 175 19.37 -11.53 -2.38
CA ASP A 175 20.17 -11.25 -3.58
C ASP A 175 19.69 -12.02 -4.83
N TYR A 176 18.38 -12.31 -4.89
CA TYR A 176 17.78 -13.09 -5.99
C TYR A 176 17.90 -12.43 -7.36
N HIS A 177 17.97 -11.10 -7.43
CA HIS A 177 18.20 -10.38 -8.70
C HIS A 177 19.56 -10.74 -9.33
N ALA A 178 20.62 -10.82 -8.53
CA ALA A 178 21.96 -11.21 -9.02
C ALA A 178 22.01 -12.68 -9.51
N HIS A 179 21.07 -13.50 -9.04
CA HIS A 179 20.94 -14.91 -9.44
C HIS A 179 19.89 -15.15 -10.53
N ASN A 180 19.27 -14.09 -11.06
CA ASN A 180 18.20 -14.19 -12.07
C ASN A 180 17.01 -15.05 -11.57
N LYS A 181 16.68 -14.96 -10.29
CA LYS A 181 15.63 -15.70 -9.60
C LYS A 181 14.52 -14.77 -9.11
N VAL A 182 13.39 -15.36 -8.77
CA VAL A 182 12.27 -14.67 -8.11
C VAL A 182 11.69 -15.62 -7.08
N PRO A 183 11.58 -15.24 -5.80
CA PRO A 183 11.00 -16.08 -4.74
C PRO A 183 9.47 -16.12 -4.86
N LYS A 184 8.98 -16.75 -5.94
CA LYS A 184 7.57 -16.76 -6.34
C LYS A 184 6.68 -17.44 -5.32
N ASN A 185 7.14 -18.56 -4.75
CA ASN A 185 6.34 -19.35 -3.81
C ASN A 185 6.13 -18.59 -2.51
N GLY A 186 7.21 -18.05 -1.94
CA GLY A 186 7.14 -17.27 -0.70
C GLY A 186 6.29 -16.02 -0.84
N LEU A 187 6.51 -15.26 -1.92
CA LEU A 187 5.74 -14.04 -2.19
C LEU A 187 4.26 -14.35 -2.47
N ALA A 188 3.95 -15.46 -3.16
CA ALA A 188 2.58 -15.90 -3.39
C ALA A 188 1.88 -16.25 -2.07
N VAL A 189 2.54 -17.00 -1.17
CA VAL A 189 1.99 -17.35 0.16
C VAL A 189 1.74 -16.09 1.00
N ALA A 190 2.68 -15.14 1.00
CA ALA A 190 2.49 -13.85 1.66
C ALA A 190 1.23 -13.11 1.16
N ARG A 191 1.00 -13.13 -0.16
CA ARG A 191 -0.21 -12.54 -0.77
C ARG A 191 -1.47 -13.29 -0.39
N MET A 192 -1.44 -14.64 -0.36
CA MET A 192 -2.57 -15.46 0.06
C MET A 192 -2.99 -15.14 1.50
N ALA A 193 -2.03 -15.06 2.42
CA ALA A 193 -2.28 -14.69 3.82
C ALA A 193 -2.96 -13.32 3.92
N ALA A 194 -2.47 -12.31 3.19
CA ALA A 194 -3.08 -10.99 3.14
C ALA A 194 -4.54 -11.02 2.63
N HIS A 195 -4.84 -11.84 1.60
CA HIS A 195 -6.21 -11.95 1.07
C HIS A 195 -7.21 -12.58 2.04
N ILE A 196 -6.77 -13.37 3.00
CA ILE A 196 -7.63 -13.90 4.08
C ILE A 196 -8.05 -12.75 5.00
N THR A 197 -7.16 -11.80 5.28
CA THR A 197 -7.43 -10.69 6.20
C THR A 197 -8.24 -9.55 5.60
N TYR A 198 -8.34 -9.45 4.25
CA TYR A 198 -9.06 -8.36 3.58
C TYR A 198 -10.59 -8.53 3.56
N LEU A 199 -11.09 -9.71 3.89
CA LEU A 199 -12.51 -10.03 3.90
C LEU A 199 -12.91 -10.50 5.29
N SER A 200 -14.10 -10.09 5.75
CA SER A 200 -14.69 -10.68 6.95
C SER A 200 -15.00 -12.15 6.74
N GLU A 201 -15.17 -12.91 7.82
CA GLU A 201 -15.59 -14.32 7.74
C GLU A 201 -16.92 -14.45 6.99
N GLU A 202 -17.87 -13.56 7.26
CA GLU A 202 -19.17 -13.57 6.58
C GLU A 202 -19.03 -13.30 5.07
N ALA A 203 -18.15 -12.38 4.69
CA ALA A 203 -17.89 -12.06 3.28
C ALA A 203 -17.20 -13.22 2.58
N LEU A 204 -16.23 -13.88 3.21
CA LEU A 204 -15.58 -15.09 2.70
C LEU A 204 -16.59 -16.23 2.57
N HIS A 205 -17.44 -16.44 3.59
CA HIS A 205 -18.47 -17.47 3.57
C HIS A 205 -19.52 -17.21 2.49
N SER A 206 -20.00 -15.97 2.38
CA SER A 206 -20.97 -15.58 1.35
C SER A 206 -20.42 -15.77 -0.06
N LYS A 207 -19.14 -15.48 -0.26
CA LYS A 207 -18.49 -15.57 -1.58
C LYS A 207 -18.13 -16.98 -2.00
N PHE A 208 -17.66 -17.80 -1.09
CA PHE A 208 -17.11 -19.12 -1.40
C PHE A 208 -17.80 -20.27 -0.66
N GLY A 209 -18.18 -20.08 0.61
CA GLY A 209 -18.69 -21.14 1.48
C GLY A 209 -17.75 -22.35 1.48
N ARG A 210 -18.34 -23.54 1.34
CA ARG A 210 -17.64 -24.81 1.08
C ARG A 210 -17.83 -25.29 -0.36
N THR A 211 -18.00 -24.36 -1.29
CA THR A 211 -18.29 -24.67 -2.69
C THR A 211 -17.06 -25.30 -3.35
N LEU A 212 -17.28 -26.45 -3.98
CA LEU A 212 -16.25 -27.13 -4.77
C LEU A 212 -16.05 -26.43 -6.12
N GLN A 213 -14.92 -26.69 -6.76
CA GLN A 213 -14.70 -26.27 -8.14
C GLN A 213 -15.79 -26.86 -9.05
N GLU A 214 -16.13 -26.14 -10.11
CA GLU A 214 -17.22 -26.50 -11.02
C GLU A 214 -17.02 -27.91 -11.61
N GLY A 215 -18.01 -28.77 -11.44
CA GLY A 215 -17.93 -30.18 -11.88
C GLY A 215 -17.01 -31.10 -11.04
N ALA A 216 -16.38 -30.57 -9.98
CA ALA A 216 -15.43 -31.32 -9.18
C ALA A 216 -16.11 -32.14 -8.06
N LYS A 217 -15.46 -33.23 -7.71
CA LYS A 217 -15.71 -34.01 -6.48
C LYS A 217 -14.49 -33.80 -5.58
N VAL A 218 -14.67 -34.02 -4.27
CA VAL A 218 -13.52 -34.05 -3.35
C VAL A 218 -12.56 -35.17 -3.81
N THR A 219 -11.31 -34.77 -4.11
CA THR A 219 -10.30 -35.63 -4.73
C THR A 219 -9.45 -36.36 -3.71
N PHE A 220 -9.54 -36.01 -2.42
CA PHE A 220 -8.66 -36.51 -1.35
C PHE A 220 -7.16 -36.36 -1.69
N SER A 221 -6.81 -35.29 -2.41
CA SER A 221 -5.46 -34.95 -2.82
C SER A 221 -5.07 -33.52 -2.35
N PHE A 222 -3.88 -33.05 -2.74
CA PHE A 222 -3.44 -31.67 -2.47
C PHE A 222 -3.78 -30.69 -3.60
N ASN A 223 -4.69 -31.05 -4.50
CA ASN A 223 -5.24 -30.14 -5.49
C ASN A 223 -6.23 -29.15 -4.87
N ALA A 224 -6.58 -28.10 -5.59
CA ALA A 224 -7.62 -27.17 -5.14
C ALA A 224 -9.00 -27.79 -5.38
N ASP A 225 -9.60 -28.34 -4.34
CA ASP A 225 -10.97 -28.87 -4.39
C ASP A 225 -12.01 -27.75 -4.19
N PHE A 226 -11.73 -26.80 -3.31
CA PHE A 226 -12.63 -25.69 -2.97
C PHE A 226 -12.33 -24.43 -3.78
N GLN A 227 -13.37 -23.66 -4.07
CA GLN A 227 -13.23 -22.40 -4.81
C GLN A 227 -12.32 -21.39 -4.10
N VAL A 228 -12.35 -21.33 -2.77
CA VAL A 228 -11.47 -20.44 -1.99
C VAL A 228 -9.98 -20.78 -2.18
N GLU A 229 -9.63 -22.07 -2.32
CA GLU A 229 -8.24 -22.47 -2.57
C GLU A 229 -7.75 -21.98 -3.94
N SER A 230 -8.57 -22.17 -4.96
CA SER A 230 -8.29 -21.68 -6.31
C SER A 230 -8.19 -20.16 -6.34
N TYR A 231 -9.08 -19.45 -5.65
CA TYR A 231 -9.02 -18.00 -5.50
C TYR A 231 -7.71 -17.55 -4.89
N LEU A 232 -7.30 -18.13 -3.75
CA LEU A 232 -6.05 -17.74 -3.08
C LEU A 232 -4.83 -18.04 -3.95
N ARG A 233 -4.76 -19.19 -4.60
CA ARG A 233 -3.68 -19.54 -5.55
C ARG A 233 -3.61 -18.55 -6.71
N HIS A 234 -4.75 -18.14 -7.27
CA HIS A 234 -4.80 -17.13 -8.32
C HIS A 234 -4.30 -15.78 -7.83
N GLN A 235 -4.73 -15.33 -6.64
CA GLN A 235 -4.26 -14.06 -6.07
C GLN A 235 -2.75 -14.06 -5.81
N GLY A 236 -2.21 -15.17 -5.32
CA GLY A 236 -0.78 -15.35 -5.13
C GLY A 236 -0.01 -15.32 -6.45
N SER A 237 -0.42 -16.11 -7.44
CA SER A 237 0.28 -16.22 -8.73
C SER A 237 0.30 -14.92 -9.52
N THR A 238 -0.80 -14.17 -9.54
CA THR A 238 -0.87 -12.88 -10.26
C THR A 238 -0.09 -11.77 -9.57
N PHE A 239 0.18 -11.89 -8.28
CA PHE A 239 0.92 -10.89 -7.52
C PHE A 239 2.43 -10.91 -7.81
N VAL A 240 3.00 -12.09 -7.96
CA VAL A 240 4.45 -12.27 -8.15
C VAL A 240 4.97 -11.68 -9.46
N ASP A 241 4.10 -11.47 -10.45
CA ASP A 241 4.49 -10.90 -11.73
C ASP A 241 4.68 -9.37 -11.68
N ARG A 242 4.21 -8.71 -10.62
CA ARG A 242 4.22 -7.25 -10.52
C ARG A 242 4.80 -6.68 -9.23
N PHE A 243 5.18 -7.50 -8.26
CA PHE A 243 5.65 -7.02 -6.98
C PHE A 243 7.02 -7.61 -6.60
N ASP A 244 7.86 -6.78 -6.03
CA ASP A 244 9.21 -7.16 -5.60
C ASP A 244 9.19 -7.71 -4.17
N ALA A 245 9.86 -8.85 -3.97
CA ALA A 245 9.85 -9.53 -2.68
C ALA A 245 10.58 -8.76 -1.58
N ASN A 246 11.71 -8.13 -1.88
CA ASN A 246 12.41 -7.30 -0.90
C ASN A 246 11.60 -6.05 -0.57
N SER A 247 10.97 -5.40 -1.56
CA SER A 247 10.04 -4.29 -1.30
C SER A 247 8.92 -4.70 -0.34
N TYR A 248 8.36 -5.91 -0.48
CA TYR A 248 7.37 -6.44 0.46
C TYR A 248 7.93 -6.50 1.90
N LEU A 249 9.18 -6.98 2.09
CA LEU A 249 9.80 -7.05 3.41
C LEU A 249 9.96 -5.65 4.04
N TYR A 250 10.50 -4.69 3.27
CA TYR A 250 10.75 -3.33 3.76
C TYR A 250 9.46 -2.58 4.06
N ILE A 251 8.47 -2.65 3.17
CA ILE A 251 7.22 -1.92 3.33
C ILE A 251 6.39 -2.46 4.50
N THR A 252 6.29 -3.80 4.65
CA THR A 252 5.60 -4.38 5.81
C THR A 252 6.29 -4.04 7.11
N ARG A 253 7.61 -3.93 7.12
CA ARG A 253 8.35 -3.50 8.30
C ARG A 253 8.11 -2.02 8.61
N ALA A 254 8.06 -1.15 7.59
CA ALA A 254 7.71 0.26 7.76
C ALA A 254 6.31 0.44 8.38
N MET A 255 5.34 -0.38 7.95
CA MET A 255 3.99 -0.38 8.53
C MET A 255 3.98 -0.86 9.98
N ASP A 256 4.77 -1.90 10.33
CA ASP A 256 4.85 -2.43 11.69
C ASP A 256 5.51 -1.43 12.68
N TYR A 257 6.40 -0.57 12.18
CA TYR A 257 7.06 0.47 12.98
C TYR A 257 6.24 1.74 13.12
N PHE A 258 5.18 1.90 12.35
CA PHE A 258 4.33 3.08 12.43
C PHE A 258 3.51 3.08 13.72
N ASP A 259 3.75 4.06 14.59
CA ASP A 259 3.03 4.29 15.83
C ASP A 259 3.01 5.78 16.18
N LEU A 260 1.96 6.45 15.73
CA LEU A 260 1.78 7.89 15.97
C LEU A 260 1.64 8.24 17.47
N ALA A 261 1.11 7.33 18.29
CA ALA A 261 0.98 7.62 19.72
C ALA A 261 2.36 7.58 20.39
N ALA A 262 3.16 6.53 20.11
CA ALA A 262 4.50 6.40 20.69
C ALA A 262 5.43 7.55 20.31
N GLU A 263 5.34 8.05 19.07
CA GLU A 263 6.11 9.20 18.59
C GLU A 263 5.72 10.52 19.27
N HIS A 264 4.54 10.56 19.93
CA HIS A 264 3.97 11.76 20.57
C HIS A 264 3.66 11.55 22.06
N GLY A 265 4.53 10.79 22.77
CA GLY A 265 4.46 10.59 24.21
C GLY A 265 3.29 9.72 24.66
N ASP A 266 2.94 8.70 23.87
CA ASP A 266 1.86 7.74 24.11
C ASP A 266 0.44 8.36 24.15
N VAL A 267 0.27 9.57 23.62
CA VAL A 267 -1.03 10.25 23.55
C VAL A 267 -1.37 10.61 22.11
N LEU A 268 -2.21 9.82 21.45
CA LEU A 268 -2.55 10.02 20.05
C LEU A 268 -3.08 11.43 19.73
N ALA A 269 -3.82 12.06 20.64
CA ALA A 269 -4.34 13.40 20.43
C ALA A 269 -3.24 14.46 20.23
N THR A 270 -2.05 14.25 20.79
CA THR A 270 -0.90 15.18 20.66
C THR A 270 -0.17 15.04 19.33
N ALA A 271 -0.44 13.97 18.57
CA ALA A 271 0.06 13.79 17.22
C ALA A 271 -0.54 14.79 16.21
N PHE A 272 -1.65 15.43 16.56
CA PHE A 272 -2.32 16.38 15.67
C PHE A 272 -2.28 17.80 16.24
N PRO A 273 -1.19 18.55 15.99
CA PRO A 273 -1.04 19.92 16.50
C PRO A 273 -2.04 20.88 15.83
N ALA A 274 -2.43 21.92 16.55
CA ALA A 274 -3.28 22.98 15.99
C ALA A 274 -2.46 23.93 15.09
N PRO A 275 -2.99 24.36 13.92
CA PRO A 275 -4.28 23.97 13.37
C PRO A 275 -4.25 22.57 12.74
N THR A 276 -5.13 21.69 13.19
CA THR A 276 -5.30 20.37 12.58
C THR A 276 -6.18 20.48 11.34
N PRO A 277 -5.80 19.91 10.19
CA PRO A 277 -6.69 19.88 9.03
C PRO A 277 -7.97 19.07 9.34
N PRO A 278 -9.12 19.41 8.76
CA PRO A 278 -10.31 18.59 8.86
C PRO A 278 -10.02 17.15 8.43
N LEU A 279 -10.34 16.18 9.30
CA LEU A 279 -10.19 14.74 9.06
C LEU A 279 -11.54 14.10 8.78
N CYS A 280 -11.67 13.41 7.63
CA CYS A 280 -12.79 12.54 7.34
C CYS A 280 -12.33 11.08 7.47
N LEU A 281 -12.51 10.49 8.65
CA LEU A 281 -12.15 9.10 8.92
C LEU A 281 -13.20 8.16 8.36
N VAL A 282 -12.80 7.24 7.48
CA VAL A 282 -13.65 6.18 6.94
C VAL A 282 -13.16 4.83 7.48
N ALA A 283 -13.97 4.19 8.32
CA ALA A 283 -13.68 2.89 8.90
C ALA A 283 -14.78 1.88 8.59
N PHE A 284 -14.44 0.60 8.50
CA PHE A 284 -15.37 -0.50 8.27
C PHE A 284 -15.43 -1.39 9.51
N THR A 285 -16.61 -1.67 10.01
CA THR A 285 -16.80 -2.54 11.19
C THR A 285 -16.39 -3.99 10.95
N SER A 286 -16.34 -4.40 9.69
CA SER A 286 -15.91 -5.74 9.25
C SER A 286 -14.44 -5.84 8.86
N ASP A 287 -13.66 -4.77 9.05
CA ASP A 287 -12.23 -4.76 8.71
C ASP A 287 -11.43 -5.52 9.78
N LEU A 288 -10.92 -6.70 9.42
CA LEU A 288 -10.16 -7.55 10.33
C LEU A 288 -8.76 -6.98 10.62
N PRO A 289 -7.99 -6.51 9.61
CA PRO A 289 -6.65 -5.96 9.84
C PRO A 289 -6.67 -4.60 10.56
N LEU A 290 -7.68 -3.79 10.33
CA LEU A 290 -7.75 -2.40 10.75
C LEU A 290 -9.15 -2.07 11.30
N PRO A 291 -9.61 -2.76 12.36
CA PRO A 291 -10.91 -2.50 12.95
C PRO A 291 -10.95 -1.08 13.53
N PRO A 292 -12.12 -0.44 13.57
CA PRO A 292 -12.27 0.83 14.25
C PRO A 292 -11.91 0.67 15.73
N PRO A 293 -11.40 1.73 16.40
CA PRO A 293 -11.13 1.69 17.83
C PRO A 293 -12.43 1.36 18.59
N PRO A 294 -12.35 0.67 19.72
CA PRO A 294 -13.50 0.46 20.59
C PRO A 294 -14.09 1.82 21.01
N THR A 295 -15.39 1.95 20.88
CA THR A 295 -16.16 3.15 21.27
C THR A 295 -16.14 3.35 22.77
#